data_9eb6c7b37d621e76b1e9cb8dea7f4f4e
#
_entry.id   9eb6c7b37d621e76b1e9cb8dea7f4f4e
#
_cell.length_a   1.000
_cell.length_b   1.000
_cell.length_c   1.000
_cell.angle_alpha   90.00
_cell.angle_beta   90.00
_cell.angle_gamma   90.00
#
_symmetry.space_group_name_H-M   'P 1'
#
loop_
_entity.id
_entity.type
_entity.pdbx_description
1 polymer ?
#
loop_
_entity_poly.entity_id
_entity_poly.type
_entity_poly.pdbx_seq_one_letter_code
_entity_poly.pdbx_strand_id
1 'polypeptide(L)'
;MKKILIKAYAQLNLGDDLFIKMLCERYKDTEFYLFATPEYENLKGIETNNLKILYNDTFAKKILFRLGRKFGVSNILEDLKAKELDGVVNIGGSIFIENDFSEEDFKIRKRNLEFGKNYFILGANFGPYRSENFKNMYHEFFKECKDVCFREKYSYELFKDLENIRFGKDIVFSLKQDVEVKGDYVLFSIILPSARQGFSGIESEYFNRLKTLTLDIIKSGKKVKFMSFCQGEKDEEAIKRLLNMIPNEQHKYISKYFYRGDMNEALEILNRADSVVATRFHAMILGFALKKPVFPIAYSKKMTNVLEDLEFKQNYASLENLQGLSFEKFKENKALPTDILIKAAQDGEQHFLKLDNFLNEQG
;
A
#
# COMPACT_ATOMS: atom_id res chain seq x y z
N MET A 1 28.49 4.24 7.46
CA MET A 1 27.27 4.05 6.64
C MET A 1 26.55 2.83 7.15
N LYS A 2 25.33 3.00 7.69
CA LYS A 2 24.54 1.89 8.22
C LYS A 2 23.95 1.05 7.08
N LYS A 3 23.72 -0.25 7.37
CA LYS A 3 23.17 -1.23 6.43
C LYS A 3 21.87 -1.79 6.98
N ILE A 4 20.78 -1.68 6.25
CA ILE A 4 19.43 -2.00 6.69
C ILE A 4 18.77 -3.02 5.79
N LEU A 5 18.13 -4.03 6.37
CA LEU A 5 17.24 -4.93 5.65
C LEU A 5 15.86 -4.31 5.56
N ILE A 6 15.35 -4.12 4.34
CA ILE A 6 13.95 -3.77 4.10
C ILE A 6 13.13 -5.06 4.02
N LYS A 7 12.04 -5.09 4.77
CA LYS A 7 10.95 -6.05 4.59
C LYS A 7 9.73 -5.29 4.08
N ALA A 8 9.34 -5.58 2.86
CA ALA A 8 8.18 -4.97 2.21
C ALA A 8 7.47 -5.99 1.31
N TYR A 9 6.27 -5.67 0.86
CA TYR A 9 5.57 -6.45 -0.16
C TYR A 9 6.15 -6.14 -1.55
N ALA A 10 7.27 -6.78 -1.88
CA ALA A 10 8.02 -6.58 -3.12
C ALA A 10 7.42 -7.42 -4.29
N GLN A 11 6.23 -7.04 -4.76
CA GLN A 11 5.44 -7.74 -5.79
C GLN A 11 4.92 -6.78 -6.88
N LEU A 12 5.66 -5.69 -7.17
CA LEU A 12 5.22 -4.62 -8.07
C LEU A 12 3.81 -4.14 -7.72
N ASN A 13 3.65 -3.65 -6.51
CA ASN A 13 2.46 -2.94 -6.02
C ASN A 13 2.83 -1.47 -5.83
N LEU A 14 2.23 -0.57 -6.59
CA LEU A 14 2.60 0.85 -6.61
C LEU A 14 2.67 1.47 -5.20
N GLY A 15 1.74 1.14 -4.30
CA GLY A 15 1.76 1.71 -2.95
C GLY A 15 2.95 1.24 -2.11
N ASP A 16 3.25 -0.06 -2.13
CA ASP A 16 4.38 -0.62 -1.39
C ASP A 16 5.72 -0.23 -2.03
N ASP A 17 5.77 -0.12 -3.37
CA ASP A 17 6.96 0.34 -4.10
C ASP A 17 7.29 1.80 -3.76
N LEU A 18 6.26 2.65 -3.58
CA LEU A 18 6.45 4.04 -3.12
C LEU A 18 7.01 4.13 -1.71
N PHE A 19 6.64 3.23 -0.80
CA PHE A 19 7.26 3.18 0.53
C PHE A 19 8.75 2.90 0.45
N ILE A 20 9.16 1.96 -0.42
CA ILE A 20 10.57 1.65 -0.65
C ILE A 20 11.30 2.85 -1.26
N LYS A 21 10.70 3.52 -2.27
CA LYS A 21 11.23 4.74 -2.87
C LYS A 21 11.48 5.81 -1.82
N MET A 22 10.45 6.15 -1.04
CA MET A 22 10.51 7.20 -0.03
C MET A 22 11.56 6.91 1.04
N LEU A 23 11.70 5.64 1.46
CA LEU A 23 12.74 5.21 2.40
C LEU A 23 14.14 5.40 1.82
N CYS A 24 14.40 4.94 0.60
CA CYS A 24 15.70 5.03 -0.05
C CYS A 24 16.11 6.48 -0.31
N GLU A 25 15.18 7.32 -0.79
CA GLU A 25 15.45 8.73 -1.12
C GLU A 25 15.63 9.61 0.11
N ARG A 26 14.99 9.26 1.24
CA ARG A 26 15.18 9.94 2.52
C ARG A 26 16.60 9.71 3.09
N TYR A 27 17.09 8.47 3.00
CA TYR A 27 18.34 8.06 3.67
C TYR A 27 19.44 7.70 2.67
N LYS A 28 19.90 8.70 1.91
CA LYS A 28 20.88 8.52 0.83
C LYS A 28 22.22 7.91 1.30
N ASP A 29 22.58 8.14 2.56
CA ASP A 29 23.80 7.64 3.20
C ASP A 29 23.61 6.29 3.92
N THR A 30 22.48 5.60 3.68
CA THR A 30 22.18 4.27 4.22
C THR A 30 22.11 3.27 3.08
N GLU A 31 22.76 2.12 3.23
CA GLU A 31 22.68 1.01 2.27
C GLU A 31 21.50 0.09 2.62
N PHE A 32 20.57 -0.06 1.70
CA PHE A 32 19.38 -0.89 1.88
C PHE A 32 19.49 -2.20 1.11
N TYR A 33 19.01 -3.28 1.73
CA TYR A 33 18.92 -4.61 1.14
C TYR A 33 17.46 -5.04 1.11
N LEU A 34 16.98 -5.52 -0.02
CA LEU A 34 15.60 -5.99 -0.22
C LEU A 34 15.62 -7.36 -0.91
N PHE A 35 14.92 -8.34 -0.32
CA PHE A 35 14.65 -9.60 -1.03
C PHE A 35 13.39 -9.45 -1.88
N ALA A 36 13.54 -9.72 -3.18
CA ALA A 36 12.44 -9.60 -4.14
C ALA A 36 12.45 -10.72 -5.19
N THR A 37 11.37 -10.82 -5.95
CA THR A 37 11.28 -11.68 -7.14
C THR A 37 12.00 -11.04 -8.33
N PRO A 38 12.37 -11.81 -9.39
CA PRO A 38 13.07 -11.28 -10.56
C PRO A 38 12.32 -10.17 -11.28
N GLU A 39 10.99 -10.17 -11.23
CA GLU A 39 10.16 -9.11 -11.84
C GLU A 39 10.48 -7.72 -11.29
N TYR A 40 11.07 -7.66 -10.10
CA TYR A 40 11.49 -6.42 -9.45
C TYR A 40 12.68 -5.72 -10.18
N GLU A 41 13.32 -6.36 -11.14
CA GLU A 41 14.26 -5.72 -12.07
C GLU A 41 13.62 -4.57 -12.87
N ASN A 42 12.30 -4.62 -13.03
CA ASN A 42 11.53 -3.58 -13.71
C ASN A 42 11.22 -2.36 -12.83
N LEU A 43 11.58 -2.38 -11.53
CA LEU A 43 11.34 -1.27 -10.64
C LEU A 43 12.15 -0.04 -11.06
N LYS A 44 11.46 1.06 -11.31
CA LYS A 44 12.03 2.35 -11.72
C LYS A 44 11.44 3.48 -10.89
N GLY A 45 12.17 4.60 -10.85
CA GLY A 45 11.72 5.80 -10.18
C GLY A 45 12.32 6.00 -8.78
N ILE A 46 13.28 5.17 -8.34
CA ILE A 46 14.15 5.46 -7.19
C ILE A 46 15.37 6.21 -7.72
N GLU A 47 15.58 7.42 -7.24
CA GLU A 47 16.63 8.33 -7.73
C GLU A 47 17.99 8.12 -7.05
N THR A 48 18.08 7.12 -6.16
CA THR A 48 19.29 6.80 -5.39
C THR A 48 19.84 5.44 -5.76
N ASN A 49 21.16 5.23 -5.56
CA ASN A 49 21.82 3.94 -5.83
C ASN A 49 22.08 3.14 -4.55
N ASN A 50 21.33 3.40 -3.49
CA ASN A 50 21.55 2.82 -2.17
C ASN A 50 20.69 1.58 -1.90
N LEU A 51 19.86 1.12 -2.85
CA LEU A 51 19.06 -0.10 -2.78
C LEU A 51 19.77 -1.26 -3.49
N LYS A 52 20.03 -2.34 -2.75
CA LYS A 52 20.52 -3.62 -3.28
C LYS A 52 19.43 -4.66 -3.25
N ILE A 53 18.98 -5.09 -4.42
CA ILE A 53 17.95 -6.13 -4.56
C ILE A 53 18.64 -7.50 -4.56
N LEU A 54 18.17 -8.38 -3.70
CA LEU A 54 18.63 -9.77 -3.56
C LEU A 54 17.52 -10.69 -4.10
N TYR A 55 17.77 -11.33 -5.24
CA TYR A 55 16.76 -12.19 -5.86
C TYR A 55 16.72 -13.59 -5.22
N ASN A 56 15.51 -14.05 -4.92
CA ASN A 56 15.26 -15.35 -4.29
C ASN A 56 15.32 -16.55 -5.27
N ASP A 57 15.52 -16.31 -6.57
CA ASP A 57 15.17 -17.25 -7.63
C ASP A 57 16.34 -18.05 -8.22
N THR A 58 17.51 -18.07 -7.59
CA THR A 58 18.60 -18.96 -8.02
C THR A 58 18.28 -20.43 -7.64
N PHE A 59 18.64 -21.38 -8.50
CA PHE A 59 18.40 -22.82 -8.30
C PHE A 59 18.91 -23.30 -6.93
N ALA A 60 20.09 -22.85 -6.51
CA ALA A 60 20.64 -23.16 -5.20
C ALA A 60 19.76 -22.65 -4.04
N LYS A 61 19.16 -21.46 -4.19
CA LYS A 61 18.24 -20.89 -3.20
C LYS A 61 16.92 -21.65 -3.14
N LYS A 62 16.39 -22.13 -4.28
CA LYS A 62 15.20 -23.01 -4.31
C LYS A 62 15.43 -24.32 -3.55
N ILE A 63 16.63 -24.90 -3.65
CA ILE A 63 17.01 -26.10 -2.88
C ILE A 63 17.10 -25.76 -1.38
N LEU A 64 17.78 -24.68 -1.01
CA LEU A 64 17.89 -24.23 0.38
C LEU A 64 16.50 -23.90 0.99
N PHE A 65 15.61 -23.28 0.22
CA PHE A 65 14.25 -23.03 0.64
C PHE A 65 13.44 -24.32 0.87
N ARG A 66 13.57 -25.32 -0.03
CA ARG A 66 12.92 -26.63 0.15
C ARG A 66 13.46 -27.39 1.37
N LEU A 67 14.77 -27.37 1.59
CA LEU A 67 15.39 -27.97 2.76
C LEU A 67 14.98 -27.23 4.04
N GLY A 68 14.99 -25.90 4.01
CA GLY A 68 14.57 -25.07 5.13
C GLY A 68 13.11 -25.34 5.55
N ARG A 69 12.17 -25.42 4.60
CA ARG A 69 10.78 -25.82 4.90
C ARG A 69 10.68 -27.19 5.56
N LYS A 70 11.47 -28.16 5.12
CA LYS A 70 11.50 -29.52 5.72
C LYS A 70 11.96 -29.50 7.18
N PHE A 71 12.79 -28.52 7.57
CA PHE A 71 13.29 -28.33 8.93
C PHE A 71 12.58 -27.21 9.70
N GLY A 72 11.44 -26.67 9.18
CA GLY A 72 10.69 -25.59 9.82
C GLY A 72 11.40 -24.23 9.78
N VAL A 73 12.39 -24.05 8.91
CA VAL A 73 13.17 -22.81 8.75
C VAL A 73 12.95 -22.26 7.34
N SER A 74 11.83 -21.57 7.13
CA SER A 74 11.62 -20.77 5.92
C SER A 74 12.44 -19.47 6.02
N ASN A 75 13.04 -19.02 4.91
CA ASN A 75 13.81 -17.76 4.79
C ASN A 75 15.17 -17.67 5.51
N ILE A 76 15.90 -18.78 5.66
CA ILE A 76 17.27 -18.80 6.26
C ILE A 76 18.17 -17.69 5.71
N LEU A 77 18.12 -17.42 4.40
CA LEU A 77 19.00 -16.42 3.77
C LEU A 77 18.67 -15.00 4.24
N GLU A 78 17.41 -14.71 4.46
CA GLU A 78 16.95 -13.43 4.98
C GLU A 78 17.34 -13.26 6.46
N ASP A 79 17.19 -14.33 7.25
CA ASP A 79 17.60 -14.38 8.65
C ASP A 79 19.11 -14.15 8.81
N LEU A 80 19.94 -14.84 8.00
CA LEU A 80 21.40 -14.65 7.98
C LEU A 80 21.77 -13.24 7.57
N LYS A 81 21.07 -12.68 6.57
CA LYS A 81 21.31 -11.31 6.13
C LYS A 81 20.93 -10.30 7.22
N ALA A 82 19.80 -10.49 7.90
CA ALA A 82 19.40 -9.64 9.01
C ALA A 82 20.46 -9.60 10.12
N LYS A 83 21.14 -10.71 10.39
CA LYS A 83 22.21 -10.79 11.38
C LYS A 83 23.46 -9.99 11.02
N GLU A 84 23.76 -9.86 9.74
CA GLU A 84 24.93 -9.14 9.22
C GLU A 84 24.72 -7.62 9.19
N LEU A 85 23.47 -7.16 9.27
CA LEU A 85 23.10 -5.76 9.07
C LEU A 85 22.84 -5.04 10.42
N ASP A 86 22.78 -3.72 10.38
CA ASP A 86 22.61 -2.88 11.56
C ASP A 86 21.16 -2.87 12.09
N GLY A 87 20.20 -3.21 11.23
CA GLY A 87 18.79 -3.27 11.60
C GLY A 87 17.87 -3.75 10.48
N VAL A 88 16.60 -3.87 10.83
CA VAL A 88 15.52 -4.27 9.93
C VAL A 88 14.44 -3.19 9.95
N VAL A 89 14.00 -2.75 8.78
CA VAL A 89 12.84 -1.87 8.59
C VAL A 89 11.75 -2.68 7.89
N ASN A 90 10.69 -3.00 8.61
CA ASN A 90 9.49 -3.60 8.04
C ASN A 90 8.52 -2.48 7.67
N ILE A 91 8.46 -2.15 6.38
CA ILE A 91 7.64 -1.07 5.85
C ILE A 91 6.54 -1.63 4.95
N GLY A 92 5.31 -1.21 5.18
CA GLY A 92 4.16 -1.68 4.40
C GLY A 92 2.86 -1.51 5.16
N GLY A 93 1.76 -1.62 4.45
CA GLY A 93 0.44 -1.38 5.01
C GLY A 93 -0.14 -2.58 5.76
N SER A 94 -0.86 -3.43 5.03
CA SER A 94 -1.60 -4.56 5.63
C SER A 94 -0.71 -5.80 5.81
N ILE A 95 0.25 -5.72 6.70
CA ILE A 95 1.24 -6.78 6.96
C ILE A 95 0.92 -7.64 8.19
N PHE A 96 -0.05 -7.23 9.02
CA PHE A 96 -0.49 -7.96 10.22
C PHE A 96 -1.95 -8.39 10.08
N ILE A 97 -2.21 -9.38 9.21
CA ILE A 97 -3.53 -9.94 8.94
C ILE A 97 -3.57 -11.37 9.47
N GLU A 98 -4.62 -11.71 10.23
CA GLU A 98 -4.83 -13.09 10.67
C GLU A 98 -5.40 -13.93 9.52
N ASN A 99 -4.63 -14.93 9.08
CA ASN A 99 -4.97 -15.89 8.04
C ASN A 99 -4.41 -17.27 8.39
N ASP A 100 -4.57 -18.25 7.51
CA ASP A 100 -4.14 -19.62 7.75
C ASP A 100 -2.61 -19.79 7.87
N PHE A 101 -1.82 -18.79 7.48
CA PHE A 101 -0.35 -18.77 7.54
C PHE A 101 0.19 -17.88 8.67
N SER A 102 -0.66 -17.33 9.52
CA SER A 102 -0.27 -16.33 10.54
C SER A 102 0.80 -16.81 11.50
N GLU A 103 0.78 -18.08 11.89
CA GLU A 103 1.81 -18.64 12.78
C GLU A 103 3.19 -18.73 12.10
N GLU A 104 3.24 -19.10 10.82
CA GLU A 104 4.48 -19.16 10.06
C GLU A 104 5.05 -17.75 9.84
N ASP A 105 4.20 -16.81 9.44
CA ASP A 105 4.56 -15.40 9.28
C ASP A 105 5.08 -14.80 10.58
N PHE A 106 4.45 -15.11 11.70
CA PHE A 106 4.89 -14.65 13.01
C PHE A 106 6.27 -15.22 13.38
N LYS A 107 6.51 -16.53 13.18
CA LYS A 107 7.80 -17.16 13.44
C LYS A 107 8.93 -16.53 12.61
N ILE A 108 8.65 -16.20 11.34
CA ILE A 108 9.61 -15.50 10.48
C ILE A 108 9.93 -14.10 11.04
N ARG A 109 8.91 -13.34 11.42
CA ARG A 109 9.09 -11.98 11.99
C ARG A 109 9.88 -12.02 13.29
N LYS A 110 9.55 -12.99 14.18
CA LYS A 110 10.24 -13.15 15.44
C LYS A 110 11.73 -13.46 15.26
N ARG A 111 12.09 -14.38 14.33
CA ARG A 111 13.50 -14.62 14.00
C ARG A 111 14.20 -13.38 13.44
N ASN A 112 13.55 -12.64 12.57
CA ASN A 112 14.15 -11.41 12.04
C ASN A 112 14.35 -10.35 13.14
N LEU A 113 13.47 -10.28 14.14
CA LEU A 113 13.63 -9.44 15.31
C LEU A 113 14.83 -9.89 16.15
N GLU A 114 14.93 -11.20 16.43
CA GLU A 114 16.03 -11.79 17.22
C GLU A 114 17.40 -11.58 16.54
N PHE A 115 17.47 -11.70 15.21
CA PHE A 115 18.71 -11.54 14.45
C PHE A 115 19.03 -10.10 14.08
N GLY A 116 18.00 -9.26 13.84
CA GLY A 116 18.14 -7.92 13.29
C GLY A 116 18.45 -6.82 14.32
N LYS A 117 18.56 -7.13 15.62
CA LYS A 117 18.91 -6.23 16.74
C LYS A 117 18.05 -4.97 16.88
N ASN A 118 17.85 -4.22 15.80
CA ASN A 118 17.04 -2.98 15.73
C ASN A 118 15.94 -3.20 14.69
N TYR A 119 14.72 -3.45 15.16
CA TYR A 119 13.58 -3.74 14.31
C TYR A 119 12.56 -2.59 14.36
N PHE A 120 12.31 -1.99 13.19
CA PHE A 120 11.38 -0.89 13.03
C PHE A 120 10.19 -1.32 12.18
N ILE A 121 9.00 -0.88 12.53
CA ILE A 121 7.76 -1.11 11.77
C ILE A 121 7.19 0.25 11.38
N LEU A 122 7.06 0.51 10.09
CA LEU A 122 6.63 1.78 9.55
C LEU A 122 5.43 1.62 8.61
N GLY A 123 4.39 2.44 8.79
CA GLY A 123 3.26 2.53 7.86
C GLY A 123 2.28 1.37 7.92
N ALA A 124 2.37 0.50 8.92
CA ALA A 124 1.50 -0.66 9.05
C ALA A 124 0.11 -0.34 9.58
N ASN A 125 -0.84 -1.22 9.29
CA ASN A 125 -2.08 -1.37 10.04
C ASN A 125 -2.19 -2.80 10.60
N PHE A 126 -2.94 -2.96 11.70
CA PHE A 126 -3.18 -4.24 12.34
C PHE A 126 -4.58 -4.76 12.03
N GLY A 127 -4.65 -6.00 11.52
CA GLY A 127 -5.90 -6.65 11.14
C GLY A 127 -6.19 -6.64 9.63
N PRO A 128 -7.30 -7.28 9.22
CA PRO A 128 -8.30 -7.90 10.11
C PRO A 128 -7.74 -9.08 10.91
N TYR A 129 -8.21 -9.22 12.15
CA TYR A 129 -7.92 -10.35 13.01
C TYR A 129 -9.21 -10.88 13.66
N ARG A 130 -9.20 -12.13 14.16
CA ARG A 130 -10.36 -12.83 14.70
C ARG A 130 -10.16 -13.28 16.14
N SER A 131 -8.89 -13.54 16.54
CA SER A 131 -8.57 -14.11 17.84
C SER A 131 -7.80 -13.15 18.73
N GLU A 132 -8.12 -13.13 20.02
CA GLU A 132 -7.31 -12.41 21.02
C GLU A 132 -5.90 -13.02 21.12
N ASN A 133 -5.75 -14.31 20.83
CA ASN A 133 -4.42 -14.95 20.79
C ASN A 133 -3.51 -14.29 19.75
N PHE A 134 -4.02 -14.02 18.54
CA PHE A 134 -3.26 -13.32 17.50
C PHE A 134 -2.85 -11.91 17.95
N LYS A 135 -3.75 -11.17 18.57
CA LYS A 135 -3.46 -9.85 19.11
C LYS A 135 -2.40 -9.89 20.21
N ASN A 136 -2.55 -10.81 21.18
CA ASN A 136 -1.61 -10.95 22.29
C ASN A 136 -0.21 -11.38 21.82
N MET A 137 -0.14 -12.27 20.84
CA MET A 137 1.11 -12.70 20.23
C MET A 137 1.86 -11.53 19.59
N TYR A 138 1.16 -10.64 18.91
CA TYR A 138 1.78 -9.44 18.34
C TYR A 138 2.01 -8.33 19.36
N HIS A 139 1.25 -8.26 20.44
CA HIS A 139 1.54 -7.36 21.54
C HIS A 139 2.94 -7.62 22.14
N GLU A 140 3.25 -8.90 22.43
CA GLU A 140 4.59 -9.28 22.91
C GLU A 140 5.68 -9.03 21.85
N PHE A 141 5.39 -9.26 20.58
CA PHE A 141 6.33 -8.98 19.49
C PHE A 141 6.62 -7.48 19.35
N PHE A 142 5.60 -6.64 19.40
CA PHE A 142 5.76 -5.18 19.28
C PHE A 142 6.53 -4.59 20.45
N LYS A 143 6.35 -5.13 21.65
CA LYS A 143 7.08 -4.71 22.84
C LYS A 143 8.61 -4.84 22.68
N GLU A 144 9.08 -5.82 21.93
CA GLU A 144 10.49 -6.07 21.66
C GLU A 144 11.03 -5.22 20.49
N CYS A 145 10.16 -4.62 19.65
CA CYS A 145 10.59 -3.78 18.54
C CYS A 145 11.21 -2.46 19.04
N LYS A 146 12.15 -1.90 18.27
CA LYS A 146 12.75 -0.59 18.54
C LYS A 146 11.73 0.54 18.40
N ASP A 147 10.82 0.41 17.44
CA ASP A 147 9.75 1.36 17.16
C ASP A 147 8.66 0.72 16.29
N VAL A 148 7.40 1.04 16.55
CA VAL A 148 6.25 0.67 15.73
C VAL A 148 5.38 1.89 15.50
N CYS A 149 5.27 2.35 14.26
CA CYS A 149 4.42 3.46 13.90
C CYS A 149 3.29 2.99 12.97
N PHE A 150 2.05 2.97 13.48
CA PHE A 150 0.86 2.61 12.72
C PHE A 150 0.34 3.80 11.90
N ARG A 151 -0.27 3.51 10.73
CA ARG A 151 -0.81 4.54 9.82
C ARG A 151 -2.28 4.87 10.06
N GLU A 152 -2.96 4.23 11.00
CA GLU A 152 -4.35 4.46 11.37
C GLU A 152 -4.52 4.43 12.87
N LYS A 153 -5.42 5.26 13.38
CA LYS A 153 -5.67 5.42 14.81
C LYS A 153 -6.20 4.13 15.45
N TYR A 154 -7.05 3.38 14.72
CA TYR A 154 -7.55 2.10 15.22
C TYR A 154 -6.44 1.14 15.64
N SER A 155 -5.42 0.95 14.80
CA SER A 155 -4.29 0.06 15.11
C SER A 155 -3.44 0.58 16.26
N TYR A 156 -3.23 1.89 16.35
CA TYR A 156 -2.55 2.52 17.49
C TYR A 156 -3.28 2.27 18.80
N GLU A 157 -4.60 2.47 18.86
CA GLU A 157 -5.40 2.30 20.07
C GLU A 157 -5.38 0.86 20.62
N LEU A 158 -5.13 -0.15 19.77
CA LEU A 158 -5.03 -1.55 20.20
C LEU A 158 -3.76 -1.85 21.02
N PHE A 159 -2.71 -1.02 20.89
CA PHE A 159 -1.37 -1.28 21.47
C PHE A 159 -0.75 -0.05 22.14
N LYS A 160 -1.54 1.00 22.40
CA LYS A 160 -1.07 2.27 22.95
C LYS A 160 -0.52 2.18 24.39
N ASP A 161 -0.72 1.05 25.05
CA ASP A 161 -0.14 0.73 26.35
C ASP A 161 1.37 0.45 26.27
N LEU A 162 1.92 0.20 25.08
CA LEU A 162 3.34 0.03 24.82
C LEU A 162 4.00 1.37 24.48
N GLU A 163 5.13 1.69 25.14
CA GLU A 163 5.82 2.99 25.02
C GLU A 163 6.43 3.26 23.63
N ASN A 164 6.72 2.20 22.88
CA ASN A 164 7.33 2.26 21.55
C ASN A 164 6.30 2.24 20.41
N ILE A 165 5.01 2.30 20.73
CA ILE A 165 3.93 2.39 19.74
C ILE A 165 3.60 3.85 19.46
N ARG A 166 3.54 4.19 18.17
CA ARG A 166 3.23 5.53 17.71
C ARG A 166 2.18 5.51 16.60
N PHE A 167 1.61 6.65 16.33
CA PHE A 167 0.65 6.88 15.27
C PHE A 167 1.17 7.96 14.32
N GLY A 168 0.97 7.74 13.03
CA GLY A 168 1.11 8.72 11.97
C GLY A 168 0.04 8.49 10.91
N LYS A 169 -0.18 9.44 10.02
CA LYS A 169 -0.98 9.19 8.81
C LYS A 169 -0.16 8.34 7.82
N ASP A 170 -0.81 7.83 6.77
CA ASP A 170 -0.08 7.05 5.77
C ASP A 170 1.15 7.80 5.23
N ILE A 171 2.27 7.10 5.12
CA ILE A 171 3.55 7.68 4.68
C ILE A 171 3.43 8.40 3.33
N VAL A 172 2.58 7.90 2.44
CA VAL A 172 2.38 8.47 1.09
C VAL A 172 1.88 9.92 1.13
N PHE A 173 1.26 10.38 2.22
CA PHE A 173 0.90 11.80 2.36
C PHE A 173 2.11 12.73 2.41
N SER A 174 3.29 12.26 2.83
CA SER A 174 4.54 13.03 2.82
C SER A 174 5.29 12.97 1.48
N LEU A 175 4.73 12.30 0.46
CA LEU A 175 5.28 12.29 -0.89
C LEU A 175 5.29 13.71 -1.48
N LYS A 176 6.49 14.22 -1.77
CA LYS A 176 6.65 15.54 -2.40
C LYS A 176 6.23 15.47 -3.87
N GLN A 177 5.30 16.32 -4.26
CA GLN A 177 4.85 16.47 -5.64
C GLN A 177 4.83 17.97 -5.97
N ASP A 178 5.58 18.38 -6.96
CA ASP A 178 5.88 19.80 -7.19
C ASP A 178 4.87 20.56 -8.07
N VAL A 179 3.94 19.89 -8.78
CA VAL A 179 3.05 20.57 -9.73
C VAL A 179 1.66 19.99 -9.74
N GLU A 180 0.68 20.85 -9.48
CA GLU A 180 -0.73 20.55 -9.75
C GLU A 180 -0.98 20.62 -11.27
N VAL A 181 -1.32 19.49 -11.89
CA VAL A 181 -1.63 19.40 -13.32
C VAL A 181 -3.14 19.38 -13.51
N LYS A 182 -3.66 20.22 -14.40
CA LYS A 182 -5.07 20.16 -14.78
C LYS A 182 -5.37 18.81 -15.44
N GLY A 183 -6.34 18.10 -14.88
CA GLY A 183 -6.75 16.79 -15.36
C GLY A 183 -7.55 16.83 -16.67
N ASP A 184 -7.50 15.73 -17.42
CA ASP A 184 -8.21 15.53 -18.68
C ASP A 184 -9.05 14.24 -18.71
N TYR A 185 -9.01 13.44 -17.64
CA TYR A 185 -9.79 12.19 -17.49
C TYR A 185 -10.13 11.91 -16.03
N VAL A 186 -11.15 11.09 -15.82
CA VAL A 186 -11.44 10.45 -14.54
C VAL A 186 -10.67 9.14 -14.47
N LEU A 187 -9.86 8.98 -13.42
CA LEU A 187 -9.08 7.76 -13.19
C LEU A 187 -9.88 6.78 -12.34
N PHE A 188 -9.92 5.52 -12.77
CA PHE A 188 -10.50 4.42 -12.00
C PHE A 188 -9.41 3.44 -11.59
N SER A 189 -9.31 3.17 -10.30
CA SER A 189 -8.57 2.05 -9.76
C SER A 189 -9.54 1.06 -9.13
N ILE A 190 -9.69 -0.09 -9.77
CA ILE A 190 -10.70 -1.10 -9.43
C ILE A 190 -10.06 -2.42 -9.01
N ILE A 191 -10.81 -3.25 -8.30
CA ILE A 191 -10.38 -4.57 -7.85
C ILE A 191 -11.28 -5.65 -8.44
N LEU A 192 -10.84 -6.91 -8.31
CA LEU A 192 -11.68 -8.08 -8.53
C LEU A 192 -12.27 -8.52 -7.18
N PRO A 193 -13.58 -8.32 -6.89
CA PRO A 193 -14.16 -8.64 -5.59
C PRO A 193 -14.02 -10.12 -5.22
N SER A 194 -14.17 -11.05 -6.18
CA SER A 194 -14.02 -12.49 -5.95
C SER A 194 -12.61 -12.92 -5.53
N ALA A 195 -11.59 -12.09 -5.77
CA ALA A 195 -10.25 -12.31 -5.25
C ALA A 195 -10.12 -11.93 -3.75
N ARG A 196 -11.18 -11.43 -3.13
CA ARG A 196 -11.23 -11.02 -1.73
C ARG A 196 -12.22 -11.88 -0.96
N GLN A 197 -11.81 -12.33 0.23
CA GLN A 197 -12.67 -13.15 1.07
C GLN A 197 -13.97 -12.40 1.41
N GLY A 198 -15.14 -13.06 1.23
CA GLY A 198 -16.45 -12.53 1.59
C GLY A 198 -17.15 -11.69 0.51
N PHE A 199 -16.51 -11.40 -0.64
CA PHE A 199 -17.06 -10.49 -1.65
C PHE A 199 -17.43 -11.11 -3.00
N SER A 200 -17.41 -12.44 -3.14
CA SER A 200 -17.75 -13.10 -4.41
C SER A 200 -19.20 -12.85 -4.84
N GLY A 201 -20.15 -12.78 -3.90
CA GLY A 201 -21.58 -12.60 -4.20
C GLY A 201 -21.97 -11.21 -4.73
N ILE A 202 -21.16 -10.17 -4.50
CA ILE A 202 -21.49 -8.79 -4.89
C ILE A 202 -20.81 -8.37 -6.20
N GLU A 203 -19.99 -9.21 -6.77
CA GLU A 203 -19.15 -8.88 -7.92
C GLU A 203 -19.95 -8.40 -9.13
N SER A 204 -21.09 -9.04 -9.42
CA SER A 204 -21.97 -8.63 -10.53
C SER A 204 -22.54 -7.24 -10.32
N GLU A 205 -23.02 -6.92 -9.12
CA GLU A 205 -23.53 -5.59 -8.81
C GLU A 205 -22.42 -4.53 -8.89
N TYR A 206 -21.26 -4.81 -8.32
CA TYR A 206 -20.09 -3.91 -8.37
C TYR A 206 -19.73 -3.53 -9.81
N PHE A 207 -19.57 -4.51 -10.71
CA PHE A 207 -19.24 -4.22 -12.10
C PHE A 207 -20.38 -3.51 -12.85
N ASN A 208 -21.64 -3.84 -12.60
CA ASN A 208 -22.78 -3.12 -13.17
C ASN A 208 -22.81 -1.66 -12.74
N ARG A 209 -22.57 -1.37 -11.47
CA ARG A 209 -22.48 0.01 -10.95
C ARG A 209 -21.30 0.77 -11.55
N LEU A 210 -20.12 0.16 -11.64
CA LEU A 210 -18.95 0.75 -12.30
C LEU A 210 -19.19 1.04 -13.78
N LYS A 211 -19.83 0.10 -14.51
CA LYS A 211 -20.25 0.31 -15.90
C LYS A 211 -21.15 1.53 -16.02
N THR A 212 -22.20 1.62 -15.21
CA THR A 212 -23.14 2.73 -15.23
C THR A 212 -22.41 4.06 -14.97
N LEU A 213 -21.60 4.12 -13.90
CA LEU A 213 -20.83 5.31 -13.57
C LEU A 213 -19.86 5.71 -14.70
N THR A 214 -19.18 4.74 -15.33
CA THR A 214 -18.28 4.98 -16.45
C THR A 214 -19.04 5.62 -17.64
N LEU A 215 -20.20 5.08 -17.99
CA LEU A 215 -21.01 5.60 -19.09
C LEU A 215 -21.57 7.00 -18.80
N ASP A 216 -21.96 7.27 -17.57
CA ASP A 216 -22.47 8.59 -17.17
C ASP A 216 -21.35 9.65 -17.19
N ILE A 217 -20.13 9.28 -16.77
CA ILE A 217 -18.94 10.15 -16.88
C ILE A 217 -18.64 10.46 -18.37
N ILE A 218 -18.69 9.46 -19.24
CA ILE A 218 -18.46 9.65 -20.68
C ILE A 218 -19.55 10.57 -21.26
N LYS A 219 -20.83 10.37 -20.92
CA LYS A 219 -21.93 11.24 -21.34
C LYS A 219 -21.75 12.69 -20.86
N SER A 220 -21.09 12.92 -19.73
CA SER A 220 -20.76 14.25 -19.24
C SER A 220 -19.62 14.93 -20.03
N GLY A 221 -19.07 14.28 -21.05
CA GLY A 221 -17.98 14.78 -21.91
C GLY A 221 -16.58 14.50 -21.39
N LYS A 222 -16.41 13.71 -20.31
CA LYS A 222 -15.10 13.38 -19.76
C LYS A 222 -14.60 12.03 -20.32
N LYS A 223 -13.28 11.92 -20.43
CA LYS A 223 -12.60 10.64 -20.72
C LYS A 223 -12.43 9.83 -19.43
N VAL A 224 -12.21 8.55 -19.57
CA VAL A 224 -11.95 7.62 -18.47
C VAL A 224 -10.61 6.91 -18.69
N LYS A 225 -9.83 6.75 -17.60
CA LYS A 225 -8.63 5.94 -17.60
C LYS A 225 -8.70 4.89 -16.49
N PHE A 226 -8.62 3.62 -16.86
CA PHE A 226 -8.46 2.51 -15.91
C PHE A 226 -6.99 2.29 -15.60
N MET A 227 -6.66 2.20 -14.31
CA MET A 227 -5.29 2.00 -13.84
C MET A 227 -5.20 0.81 -12.89
N SER A 228 -4.31 -0.16 -13.18
CA SER A 228 -3.94 -1.22 -12.25
C SER A 228 -2.83 -0.74 -11.32
N PHE A 229 -2.87 -1.19 -10.08
CA PHE A 229 -1.86 -0.91 -9.05
C PHE A 229 -0.99 -2.13 -8.74
N CYS A 230 -1.54 -3.32 -8.92
CA CYS A 230 -0.84 -4.57 -8.65
C CYS A 230 -1.32 -5.70 -9.57
N GLN A 231 -0.38 -6.29 -10.31
CA GLN A 231 -0.69 -7.41 -11.20
C GLN A 231 -1.09 -8.65 -10.39
N GLY A 232 -0.36 -8.95 -9.32
CA GLY A 232 -0.59 -10.12 -8.47
C GLY A 232 -1.96 -10.13 -7.79
N GLU A 233 -2.61 -8.96 -7.66
CA GLU A 233 -3.93 -8.83 -7.06
C GLU A 233 -5.08 -8.75 -8.10
N LYS A 234 -4.82 -9.12 -9.35
CA LYS A 234 -5.81 -9.29 -10.44
C LYS A 234 -6.53 -8.00 -10.89
N ASP A 235 -5.92 -6.84 -10.72
CA ASP A 235 -6.50 -5.57 -11.18
C ASP A 235 -6.76 -5.56 -12.67
N GLU A 236 -5.85 -6.15 -13.45
CA GLU A 236 -5.99 -6.21 -14.91
C GLU A 236 -7.17 -7.08 -15.34
N GLU A 237 -7.42 -8.18 -14.62
CA GLU A 237 -8.57 -9.04 -14.87
C GLU A 237 -9.87 -8.26 -14.61
N ALA A 238 -9.92 -7.50 -13.51
CA ALA A 238 -11.05 -6.63 -13.21
C ALA A 238 -11.29 -5.57 -14.29
N ILE A 239 -10.21 -4.91 -14.75
CA ILE A 239 -10.29 -3.91 -15.82
C ILE A 239 -10.78 -4.54 -17.13
N LYS A 240 -10.22 -5.68 -17.55
CA LYS A 240 -10.64 -6.39 -18.75
C LYS A 240 -12.11 -6.80 -18.69
N ARG A 241 -12.55 -7.29 -17.53
CA ARG A 241 -13.95 -7.68 -17.33
C ARG A 241 -14.90 -6.49 -17.45
N LEU A 242 -14.58 -5.36 -16.82
CA LEU A 242 -15.39 -4.15 -16.93
C LEU A 242 -15.45 -3.63 -18.38
N LEU A 243 -14.33 -3.60 -19.08
CA LEU A 243 -14.28 -3.18 -20.48
C LEU A 243 -15.18 -4.04 -21.39
N ASN A 244 -15.20 -5.36 -21.18
CA ASN A 244 -16.07 -6.26 -21.95
C ASN A 244 -17.58 -6.02 -21.72
N MET A 245 -17.94 -5.31 -20.63
CA MET A 245 -19.33 -4.95 -20.33
C MET A 245 -19.73 -3.59 -20.93
N ILE A 246 -18.75 -2.77 -21.34
CA ILE A 246 -18.98 -1.44 -21.91
C ILE A 246 -19.14 -1.55 -23.42
N PRO A 247 -20.14 -0.88 -24.04
CA PRO A 247 -20.34 -0.88 -25.50
C PRO A 247 -19.08 -0.41 -26.26
N ASN A 248 -18.76 -1.09 -27.36
CA ASN A 248 -17.53 -0.84 -28.13
C ASN A 248 -17.40 0.60 -28.64
N GLU A 249 -18.50 1.25 -28.98
CA GLU A 249 -18.53 2.67 -29.41
C GLU A 249 -18.05 3.65 -28.34
N GLN A 250 -18.08 3.23 -27.07
CA GLN A 250 -17.60 4.05 -25.94
C GLN A 250 -16.09 3.90 -25.69
N HIS A 251 -15.46 2.84 -26.22
CA HIS A 251 -14.04 2.54 -25.97
C HIS A 251 -13.10 3.65 -26.47
N LYS A 252 -13.50 4.47 -27.45
CA LYS A 252 -12.72 5.64 -27.91
C LYS A 252 -12.51 6.72 -26.84
N TYR A 253 -13.31 6.71 -25.78
CA TYR A 253 -13.21 7.62 -24.65
C TYR A 253 -12.48 7.02 -23.46
N ILE A 254 -12.03 5.75 -23.59
CA ILE A 254 -11.43 4.97 -22.51
C ILE A 254 -9.98 4.64 -22.85
N SER A 255 -9.10 4.88 -21.90
CA SER A 255 -7.71 4.40 -21.93
C SER A 255 -7.40 3.53 -20.72
N LYS A 256 -6.30 2.80 -20.76
CA LYS A 256 -5.86 1.93 -19.66
C LYS A 256 -4.36 2.06 -19.46
N TYR A 257 -3.95 1.89 -18.20
CA TYR A 257 -2.55 1.75 -17.81
C TYR A 257 -2.40 0.57 -16.84
N PHE A 258 -1.40 -0.25 -17.08
CA PHE A 258 -1.08 -1.39 -16.24
C PHE A 258 0.29 -1.17 -15.60
N TYR A 259 0.30 -0.97 -14.29
CA TYR A 259 1.54 -0.75 -13.55
C TYR A 259 2.50 -1.93 -13.70
N ARG A 260 3.76 -1.62 -14.02
CA ARG A 260 4.84 -2.59 -14.28
C ARG A 260 6.14 -2.20 -13.55
N GLY A 261 6.05 -1.40 -12.50
CA GLY A 261 7.21 -0.98 -11.71
C GLY A 261 7.73 0.42 -12.02
N ASP A 262 7.20 1.15 -13.01
CA ASP A 262 7.56 2.55 -13.25
C ASP A 262 6.71 3.49 -12.37
N MET A 263 7.28 3.86 -11.21
CA MET A 263 6.58 4.71 -10.24
C MET A 263 6.40 6.14 -10.74
N ASN A 264 7.36 6.68 -11.49
CA ASN A 264 7.27 8.05 -11.99
C ASN A 264 6.17 8.19 -13.03
N GLU A 265 6.07 7.26 -13.98
CA GLU A 265 4.97 7.21 -14.96
C GLU A 265 3.61 7.04 -14.27
N ALA A 266 3.53 6.15 -13.27
CA ALA A 266 2.30 5.92 -12.51
C ALA A 266 1.84 7.17 -11.77
N LEU A 267 2.77 7.89 -11.12
CA LEU A 267 2.49 9.15 -10.42
C LEU A 267 2.09 10.26 -11.38
N GLU A 268 2.73 10.36 -12.55
CA GLU A 268 2.34 11.33 -13.60
C GLU A 268 0.91 11.08 -14.06
N ILE A 269 0.55 9.80 -14.34
CA ILE A 269 -0.80 9.42 -14.71
C ILE A 269 -1.82 9.80 -13.62
N LEU A 270 -1.52 9.53 -12.36
CA LEU A 270 -2.38 9.93 -11.24
C LEU A 270 -2.51 11.46 -11.13
N ASN A 271 -1.40 12.18 -11.28
CA ASN A 271 -1.37 13.63 -11.19
C ASN A 271 -2.15 14.31 -12.33
N ARG A 272 -2.22 13.70 -13.50
CA ARG A 272 -3.03 14.17 -14.64
C ARG A 272 -4.50 13.77 -14.58
N ALA A 273 -4.96 13.08 -13.56
CA ALA A 273 -6.36 12.81 -13.36
C ALA A 273 -7.10 14.08 -12.92
N ASP A 274 -8.31 14.30 -13.46
CA ASP A 274 -9.24 15.34 -12.98
C ASP A 274 -9.85 14.93 -11.63
N SER A 275 -10.17 13.66 -11.50
CA SER A 275 -10.72 13.05 -10.29
C SER A 275 -10.42 11.54 -10.26
N VAL A 276 -10.55 10.90 -9.10
CA VAL A 276 -10.22 9.49 -8.90
C VAL A 276 -11.39 8.74 -8.31
N VAL A 277 -11.80 7.64 -8.94
CA VAL A 277 -12.68 6.62 -8.37
C VAL A 277 -11.80 5.49 -7.86
N ALA A 278 -11.70 5.35 -6.54
CA ALA A 278 -10.68 4.55 -5.89
C ALA A 278 -11.27 3.37 -5.11
N THR A 279 -11.13 2.15 -5.64
CA THR A 279 -11.33 0.95 -4.83
C THR A 279 -10.00 0.46 -4.22
N ARG A 280 -8.85 0.73 -4.84
CA ARG A 280 -7.53 0.47 -4.23
C ARG A 280 -7.22 1.46 -3.13
N PHE A 281 -6.71 0.95 -1.99
CA PHE A 281 -6.34 1.79 -0.85
C PHE A 281 -5.37 2.91 -1.26
N HIS A 282 -4.24 2.56 -1.89
CA HIS A 282 -3.25 3.58 -2.27
C HIS A 282 -3.71 4.48 -3.44
N ALA A 283 -4.69 4.06 -4.26
CA ALA A 283 -5.31 4.99 -5.21
C ALA A 283 -6.10 6.09 -4.50
N MET A 284 -6.77 5.75 -3.39
CA MET A 284 -7.46 6.72 -2.53
C MET A 284 -6.46 7.67 -1.88
N ILE A 285 -5.42 7.14 -1.23
CA ILE A 285 -4.40 7.96 -0.53
C ILE A 285 -3.67 8.88 -1.51
N LEU A 286 -3.19 8.34 -2.63
CA LEU A 286 -2.50 9.11 -3.67
C LEU A 286 -3.41 10.18 -4.29
N GLY A 287 -4.67 9.85 -4.56
CA GLY A 287 -5.64 10.82 -5.03
C GLY A 287 -5.77 12.01 -4.07
N PHE A 288 -5.88 11.75 -2.77
CA PHE A 288 -5.91 12.81 -1.75
C PHE A 288 -4.59 13.59 -1.70
N ALA A 289 -3.44 12.89 -1.62
CA ALA A 289 -2.12 13.53 -1.56
C ALA A 289 -1.85 14.43 -2.76
N LEU A 290 -2.34 14.05 -3.95
CA LEU A 290 -2.26 14.82 -5.21
C LEU A 290 -3.37 15.88 -5.35
N LYS A 291 -4.11 16.18 -4.28
CA LYS A 291 -5.19 17.17 -4.22
C LYS A 291 -6.32 16.95 -5.25
N LYS A 292 -6.59 15.69 -5.59
CA LYS A 292 -7.68 15.36 -6.52
C LYS A 292 -8.99 15.13 -5.76
N PRO A 293 -10.16 15.48 -6.36
CA PRO A 293 -11.42 14.92 -5.92
C PRO A 293 -11.38 13.40 -5.97
N VAL A 294 -11.63 12.75 -4.84
CA VAL A 294 -11.64 11.28 -4.76
C VAL A 294 -13.01 10.77 -4.38
N PHE A 295 -13.50 9.76 -5.10
CA PHE A 295 -14.66 8.98 -4.70
C PHE A 295 -14.19 7.59 -4.25
N PRO A 296 -14.08 7.35 -2.94
CA PRO A 296 -13.68 6.06 -2.40
C PRO A 296 -14.78 4.99 -2.58
N ILE A 297 -14.37 3.76 -2.88
CA ILE A 297 -15.20 2.56 -2.80
C ILE A 297 -14.54 1.62 -1.79
N ALA A 298 -14.96 1.71 -0.53
CA ALA A 298 -14.33 0.97 0.56
C ALA A 298 -14.66 -0.53 0.49
N TYR A 299 -13.63 -1.37 0.53
CA TYR A 299 -13.77 -2.82 0.61
C TYR A 299 -13.30 -3.38 1.96
N SER A 300 -12.84 -2.55 2.86
CA SER A 300 -12.31 -2.98 4.15
C SER A 300 -12.32 -1.85 5.16
N LYS A 301 -12.35 -2.21 6.45
CA LYS A 301 -12.33 -1.24 7.56
C LYS A 301 -11.11 -0.31 7.55
N LYS A 302 -9.94 -0.75 7.06
CA LYS A 302 -8.78 0.14 6.94
C LYS A 302 -9.04 1.37 6.07
N MET A 303 -9.91 1.26 5.04
CA MET A 303 -10.26 2.42 4.21
C MET A 303 -11.17 3.37 4.98
N THR A 304 -12.21 2.85 5.63
CA THR A 304 -13.12 3.67 6.44
C THR A 304 -12.42 4.28 7.65
N ASN A 305 -11.52 3.56 8.32
CA ASN A 305 -10.70 4.10 9.42
C ASN A 305 -9.89 5.33 8.95
N VAL A 306 -9.24 5.23 7.79
CA VAL A 306 -8.49 6.39 7.25
C VAL A 306 -9.41 7.54 6.84
N LEU A 307 -10.59 7.26 6.27
CA LEU A 307 -11.57 8.31 5.98
C LEU A 307 -12.03 9.02 7.27
N GLU A 308 -12.26 8.28 8.34
CA GLU A 308 -12.58 8.82 9.67
C GLU A 308 -11.41 9.64 10.23
N ASP A 309 -10.19 9.11 10.17
CA ASP A 309 -8.98 9.79 10.61
C ASP A 309 -8.68 11.08 9.85
N LEU A 310 -9.12 11.19 8.59
CA LEU A 310 -9.05 12.39 7.75
C LEU A 310 -10.28 13.32 7.90
N GLU A 311 -11.24 12.97 8.77
CA GLU A 311 -12.51 13.67 8.91
C GLU A 311 -13.25 13.85 7.56
N PHE A 312 -13.18 12.81 6.71
CA PHE A 312 -13.77 12.85 5.38
C PHE A 312 -15.31 12.89 5.45
N LYS A 313 -15.91 14.01 5.08
CA LYS A 313 -17.37 14.26 5.14
C LYS A 313 -18.05 14.23 3.77
N GLN A 314 -17.36 13.72 2.75
CA GLN A 314 -17.89 13.66 1.39
C GLN A 314 -18.44 12.28 1.06
N ASN A 315 -18.93 12.12 -0.16
CA ASN A 315 -19.54 10.86 -0.59
C ASN A 315 -18.50 9.74 -0.80
N TYR A 316 -18.83 8.56 -0.35
CA TYR A 316 -18.14 7.32 -0.68
C TYR A 316 -19.16 6.16 -0.76
N ALA A 317 -18.75 5.05 -1.35
CA ALA A 317 -19.47 3.79 -1.32
C ALA A 317 -18.66 2.72 -0.59
N SER A 318 -19.32 1.63 -0.20
CA SER A 318 -18.62 0.41 0.23
C SER A 318 -19.06 -0.78 -0.61
N LEU A 319 -18.26 -1.84 -0.65
CA LEU A 319 -18.67 -3.07 -1.31
C LEU A 319 -19.92 -3.71 -0.63
N GLU A 320 -20.13 -3.44 0.65
CA GLU A 320 -21.31 -3.89 1.39
C GLU A 320 -22.56 -3.05 1.06
N ASN A 321 -22.37 -1.79 0.58
CA ASN A 321 -23.43 -0.90 0.19
C ASN A 321 -23.04 -0.11 -1.07
N LEU A 322 -23.34 -0.70 -2.22
CA LEU A 322 -23.06 -0.11 -3.54
C LEU A 322 -24.11 0.90 -4.01
N GLN A 323 -25.22 1.08 -3.27
CA GLN A 323 -26.24 2.11 -3.61
C GLN A 323 -25.67 3.53 -3.57
N GLY A 324 -24.62 3.74 -2.77
CA GLY A 324 -23.87 5.00 -2.73
C GLY A 324 -23.10 5.34 -4.02
N LEU A 325 -22.80 4.34 -4.87
CA LEU A 325 -22.04 4.51 -6.09
C LEU A 325 -22.92 5.03 -7.23
N SER A 326 -22.95 6.35 -7.41
CA SER A 326 -23.72 7.03 -8.46
C SER A 326 -22.96 8.23 -9.00
N PHE A 327 -23.29 8.64 -10.23
CA PHE A 327 -22.71 9.82 -10.88
C PHE A 327 -23.00 11.11 -10.11
N GLU A 328 -24.22 11.27 -9.56
CA GLU A 328 -24.60 12.43 -8.79
C GLU A 328 -23.70 12.61 -7.57
N LYS A 329 -23.51 11.54 -6.78
CA LYS A 329 -22.64 11.58 -5.61
C LYS A 329 -21.16 11.75 -5.98
N PHE A 330 -20.73 11.12 -7.07
CA PHE A 330 -19.35 11.25 -7.57
C PHE A 330 -19.00 12.71 -7.90
N LYS A 331 -19.87 13.42 -8.63
CA LYS A 331 -19.60 14.79 -9.07
C LYS A 331 -19.62 15.83 -7.94
N GLU A 332 -20.20 15.50 -6.79
CA GLU A 332 -20.23 16.39 -5.62
C GLU A 332 -18.89 16.39 -4.86
N ASN A 333 -18.07 15.34 -4.99
CA ASN A 333 -16.81 15.26 -4.30
C ASN A 333 -15.82 16.30 -4.82
N LYS A 334 -15.05 16.85 -3.89
CA LYS A 334 -14.02 17.87 -4.12
C LYS A 334 -12.70 17.40 -3.55
N ALA A 335 -11.62 18.05 -3.94
CA ALA A 335 -10.33 17.84 -3.27
C ALA A 335 -10.47 18.15 -1.77
N LEU A 336 -9.70 17.41 -0.95
CA LEU A 336 -9.63 17.70 0.48
C LEU A 336 -9.04 19.09 0.73
N PRO A 337 -9.48 19.78 1.79
CA PRO A 337 -8.89 21.04 2.22
C PRO A 337 -7.37 20.94 2.38
N THR A 338 -6.66 21.99 1.96
CA THR A 338 -5.20 22.01 1.94
C THR A 338 -4.59 21.86 3.35
N ASP A 339 -5.23 22.42 4.36
CA ASP A 339 -4.82 22.31 5.76
C ASP A 339 -4.87 20.87 6.28
N ILE A 340 -5.90 20.09 5.90
CA ILE A 340 -6.00 18.66 6.20
C ILE A 340 -4.84 17.90 5.54
N LEU A 341 -4.52 18.21 4.29
CA LEU A 341 -3.44 17.54 3.55
C LEU A 341 -2.06 17.90 4.09
N ILE A 342 -1.83 19.17 4.47
CA ILE A 342 -0.59 19.60 5.14
C ILE A 342 -0.42 18.84 6.45
N LYS A 343 -1.46 18.78 7.28
CA LYS A 343 -1.42 18.03 8.54
C LYS A 343 -1.18 16.53 8.30
N ALA A 344 -1.85 15.95 7.31
CA ALA A 344 -1.65 14.54 6.96
C ALA A 344 -0.20 14.25 6.52
N ALA A 345 0.42 15.16 5.75
CA ALA A 345 1.81 15.05 5.37
C ALA A 345 2.77 15.15 6.58
N GLN A 346 2.53 16.11 7.49
CA GLN A 346 3.30 16.24 8.73
C GLN A 346 3.15 15.00 9.63
N ASP A 347 1.94 14.47 9.74
CA ASP A 347 1.67 13.24 10.49
C ASP A 347 2.33 12.01 9.81
N GLY A 348 2.41 11.98 8.47
CA GLY A 348 3.13 10.94 7.72
C GLY A 348 4.64 10.92 8.01
N GLU A 349 5.25 12.08 8.22
CA GLU A 349 6.66 12.19 8.61
C GLU A 349 6.96 11.58 9.99
N GLN A 350 5.95 11.44 10.86
CA GLN A 350 6.13 10.82 12.18
C GLN A 350 6.65 9.36 12.07
N HIS A 351 6.37 8.66 10.99
CA HIS A 351 6.88 7.29 10.81
C HIS A 351 8.41 7.22 10.88
N PHE A 352 9.10 8.24 10.41
CA PHE A 352 10.57 8.24 10.31
C PHE A 352 11.30 8.71 11.57
N LEU A 353 10.62 9.35 12.53
CA LEU A 353 11.23 10.03 13.68
C LEU A 353 12.25 9.18 14.46
N LYS A 354 11.91 7.93 14.76
CA LYS A 354 12.81 7.03 15.51
C LYS A 354 13.89 6.41 14.62
N LEU A 355 13.58 6.19 13.37
CA LEU A 355 14.56 5.73 12.38
C LEU A 355 15.58 6.83 12.05
N ASP A 356 15.15 8.10 11.94
CA ASP A 356 16.03 9.27 11.78
C ASP A 356 17.07 9.30 12.89
N ASN A 357 16.63 9.18 14.16
CA ASN A 357 17.54 9.17 15.31
C ASN A 357 18.54 8.01 15.21
N PHE A 358 18.07 6.80 14.95
CA PHE A 358 18.92 5.61 14.86
C PHE A 358 19.95 5.70 13.72
N LEU A 359 19.57 6.22 12.55
CA LEU A 359 20.47 6.32 11.40
C LEU A 359 21.48 7.47 11.54
N ASN A 360 21.13 8.53 12.27
CA ASN A 360 22.00 9.68 12.54
C ASN A 360 22.92 9.49 13.76
N GLU A 361 22.68 8.50 14.61
CA GLU A 361 23.62 8.14 15.68
C GLU A 361 24.94 7.72 15.05
N GLN A 362 26.01 8.53 15.28
CA GLN A 362 27.37 8.17 14.91
C GLN A 362 27.78 6.95 15.76
N GLY A 363 28.09 5.84 15.10
CA GLY A 363 28.58 4.61 15.73
C GLY A 363 29.98 4.78 16.29
#